data_ffb9b41344932547b5a8fea1b671f4ea
#
_entry.id   ffb9b41344932547b5a8fea1b671f4ea
#
_cell.length_a   1.000
_cell.length_b   1.000
_cell.length_c   1.000
_cell.angle_alpha   90.00
_cell.angle_beta   90.00
_cell.angle_gamma   90.00
#
_symmetry.space_group_name_H-M   'P 1'
#
loop_
_entity.id
_entity.type
_entity.pdbx_description
1 polymer ?
#
loop_
_entity_poly.entity_id
_entity_poly.type
_entity_poly.pdbx_seq_one_letter_code
_entity_poly.pdbx_strand_id
1 'polypeptide(L)'
;MIKKSILLVDDDQRLRELLKDYLNEKNFQVFTSEDFDEAKEILGFFIFDLIILDRMMPTGDGINLIQDIKKVSKTPIIMLTAMSENNDKIDGLKTGTDDYLSKPFEPEELFLRINNLLKLYENVNNTELLFSFGNFIYNTKTNL
;
A
#
# COMPACT_ATOMS: atom_id res chain seq x y z
N MET A 1 17.35 9.21 -9.23
CA MET A 1 16.62 8.01 -8.75
C MET A 1 15.16 8.32 -8.52
N ILE A 2 14.26 7.51 -9.07
CA ILE A 2 12.83 7.72 -8.92
C ILE A 2 12.40 7.29 -7.52
N LYS A 3 11.68 8.20 -6.82
CA LYS A 3 11.17 7.88 -5.49
C LYS A 3 9.97 6.97 -5.58
N LYS A 4 9.84 6.05 -4.63
CA LYS A 4 8.63 5.26 -4.48
C LYS A 4 7.50 6.13 -3.96
N SER A 5 6.31 5.95 -4.51
CA SER A 5 5.13 6.76 -4.16
C SER A 5 4.23 6.02 -3.19
N ILE A 6 3.73 6.76 -2.21
CA ILE A 6 2.85 6.23 -1.16
C ILE A 6 1.61 7.09 -1.09
N LEU A 7 0.44 6.46 -1.06
CA LEU A 7 -0.82 7.13 -0.74
C LEU A 7 -1.16 6.83 0.72
N LEU A 8 -1.33 7.88 1.51
CA LEU A 8 -1.70 7.80 2.92
C LEU A 8 -3.13 8.30 3.10
N VAL A 9 -4.01 7.43 3.54
CA VAL A 9 -5.43 7.72 3.73
C VAL A 9 -5.75 7.65 5.22
N ASP A 10 -5.98 8.80 5.84
CA ASP A 10 -6.30 8.90 7.27
C ASP A 10 -6.99 10.23 7.51
N ASP A 11 -8.04 10.26 8.34
CA ASP A 11 -8.77 11.48 8.64
C ASP A 11 -8.07 12.36 9.68
N ASP A 12 -7.07 11.84 10.39
CA ASP A 12 -6.31 12.59 11.37
C ASP A 12 -5.26 13.47 10.70
N GLN A 13 -5.51 14.77 10.66
CA GLN A 13 -4.62 15.73 10.01
C GLN A 13 -3.22 15.73 10.62
N ARG A 14 -3.11 15.66 11.94
CA ARG A 14 -1.81 15.65 12.62
C ARG A 14 -0.99 14.43 12.21
N LEU A 15 -1.63 13.28 12.17
CA LEU A 15 -0.96 12.05 11.78
C LEU A 15 -0.53 12.10 10.32
N ARG A 16 -1.41 12.59 9.43
CA ARG A 16 -1.05 12.74 8.01
C ARG A 16 0.19 13.62 7.84
N GLU A 17 0.22 14.79 8.50
CA GLU A 17 1.34 15.72 8.39
C GLU A 17 2.63 15.11 8.94
N LEU A 18 2.55 14.48 10.10
CA LEU A 18 3.71 13.85 10.74
C LEU A 18 4.30 12.74 9.87
N LEU A 19 3.44 11.85 9.38
CA LEU A 19 3.89 10.73 8.56
C LEU A 19 4.37 11.19 7.18
N LYS A 20 3.72 12.18 6.59
CA LYS A 20 4.15 12.74 5.31
C LYS A 20 5.56 13.31 5.43
N ASP A 21 5.81 14.13 6.46
CA ASP A 21 7.12 14.73 6.66
C ASP A 21 8.17 13.65 6.94
N TYR A 22 7.86 12.70 7.81
CA TYR A 22 8.77 11.63 8.16
C TYR A 22 9.15 10.79 6.94
N LEU A 23 8.15 10.36 6.17
CA LEU A 23 8.39 9.50 5.02
C LEU A 23 9.02 10.25 3.85
N ASN A 24 8.71 11.53 3.66
CA ASN A 24 9.40 12.35 2.68
C ASN A 24 10.91 12.43 3.00
N GLU A 25 11.27 12.56 4.27
CA GLU A 25 12.68 12.53 4.69
C GLU A 25 13.33 11.19 4.40
N LYS A 26 12.56 10.11 4.40
CA LYS A 26 13.05 8.76 4.07
C LYS A 26 13.04 8.49 2.56
N ASN A 27 12.91 9.52 1.77
CA ASN A 27 13.01 9.47 0.32
C ASN A 27 11.81 8.83 -0.39
N PHE A 28 10.63 8.89 0.24
CA PHE A 28 9.37 8.55 -0.41
C PHE A 28 8.68 9.80 -0.92
N GLN A 29 7.84 9.64 -1.92
CA GLN A 29 6.93 10.68 -2.38
C GLN A 29 5.54 10.36 -1.82
N VAL A 30 5.06 11.16 -0.87
CA VAL A 30 3.84 10.87 -0.13
C VAL A 30 2.70 11.79 -0.56
N PHE A 31 1.60 11.18 -0.97
CA PHE A 31 0.33 11.85 -1.23
C PHE A 31 -0.63 11.48 -0.12
N THR A 32 -1.47 12.42 0.28
CA THR A 32 -2.40 12.19 1.39
C THR A 32 -3.84 12.36 0.95
N SER A 33 -4.74 11.65 1.63
CA SER A 33 -6.17 11.78 1.48
C SER A 33 -6.83 11.76 2.85
N GLU A 34 -7.86 12.57 3.04
CA GLU A 34 -8.55 12.67 4.32
C GLU A 34 -9.77 11.77 4.42
N ASP A 35 -10.24 11.21 3.31
CA ASP A 35 -11.37 10.29 3.30
C ASP A 35 -11.29 9.30 2.14
N PHE A 36 -12.19 8.30 2.18
CA PHE A 36 -12.18 7.22 1.19
C PHE A 36 -12.63 7.67 -0.20
N ASP A 37 -13.54 8.63 -0.29
CA ASP A 37 -14.01 9.13 -1.57
C ASP A 37 -12.90 9.86 -2.32
N GLU A 38 -12.17 10.73 -1.61
CA GLU A 38 -11.00 11.40 -2.18
C GLU A 38 -9.93 10.39 -2.59
N ALA A 39 -9.71 9.37 -1.76
CA ALA A 39 -8.75 8.32 -2.09
C ALA A 39 -9.14 7.58 -3.37
N LYS A 40 -10.42 7.28 -3.56
CA LYS A 40 -10.91 6.63 -4.78
C LYS A 40 -10.67 7.50 -6.00
N GLU A 41 -10.89 8.81 -5.90
CA GLU A 41 -10.62 9.73 -7.00
C GLU A 41 -9.14 9.73 -7.36
N ILE A 42 -8.27 9.83 -6.36
CA ILE A 42 -6.82 9.81 -6.56
C ILE A 42 -6.40 8.51 -7.23
N LEU A 43 -6.91 7.39 -6.77
CA LEU A 43 -6.58 6.08 -7.32
C LEU A 43 -7.12 5.87 -8.74
N GLY A 44 -8.11 6.65 -9.15
CA GLY A 44 -8.60 6.64 -10.52
C GLY A 44 -7.63 7.27 -11.52
N PHE A 45 -6.70 8.11 -11.04
CA PHE A 45 -5.77 8.85 -11.90
C PHE A 45 -4.31 8.46 -11.70
N PHE A 46 -3.95 7.90 -10.55
CA PHE A 46 -2.56 7.63 -10.20
C PHE A 46 -2.37 6.22 -9.71
N ILE A 47 -1.20 5.66 -9.98
CA ILE A 47 -0.77 4.36 -9.47
C ILE A 47 0.29 4.61 -8.40
N PHE A 48 0.16 3.94 -7.26
CA PHE A 48 1.09 4.07 -6.15
C PHE A 48 1.85 2.78 -5.93
N ASP A 49 3.04 2.89 -5.35
CA ASP A 49 3.84 1.72 -4.98
C ASP A 49 3.33 1.06 -3.71
N LEU A 50 2.67 1.82 -2.85
CA LEU A 50 2.12 1.32 -1.60
C LEU A 50 1.01 2.25 -1.12
N ILE A 51 0.01 1.68 -0.45
CA ILE A 51 -1.10 2.42 0.14
C ILE A 51 -1.13 2.16 1.63
N ILE A 52 -1.23 3.23 2.42
CA ILE A 52 -1.44 3.15 3.87
C ILE A 52 -2.86 3.64 4.13
N LEU A 53 -3.65 2.85 4.80
CA LEU A 53 -5.08 3.07 4.90
C LEU A 53 -5.57 2.91 6.34
N ASP A 54 -6.16 3.97 6.90
CA ASP A 54 -6.85 3.86 8.18
C ASP A 54 -8.11 3.02 8.00
N ARG A 55 -8.31 2.03 8.85
CA ARG A 55 -9.46 1.14 8.75
C ARG A 55 -10.78 1.86 8.97
N MET A 56 -10.88 2.59 10.07
CA MET A 56 -12.15 3.21 10.46
C MET A 56 -12.07 4.72 10.38
N MET A 57 -12.87 5.29 9.50
CA MET A 57 -13.04 6.73 9.37
C MET A 57 -14.53 7.05 9.44
N PRO A 58 -14.89 8.32 9.73
CA PRO A 58 -16.32 8.69 9.82
C PRO A 58 -17.14 8.32 8.59
N THR A 59 -16.51 8.24 7.43
CA THR A 59 -17.16 7.94 6.15
C THR A 59 -17.27 6.45 5.85
N GLY A 60 -16.72 5.57 6.68
CA GLY A 60 -16.86 4.15 6.47
C GLY A 60 -15.70 3.29 6.95
N ASP A 61 -15.71 2.02 6.53
CA ASP A 61 -14.69 1.03 6.85
C ASP A 61 -13.75 0.87 5.65
N GLY A 62 -12.44 0.99 5.91
CA GLY A 62 -11.41 0.85 4.88
C GLY A 62 -11.39 -0.50 4.18
N ILE A 63 -11.98 -1.53 4.79
CA ILE A 63 -12.07 -2.85 4.18
C ILE A 63 -12.75 -2.79 2.82
N ASN A 64 -13.79 -1.98 2.69
CA ASN A 64 -14.51 -1.83 1.42
C ASN A 64 -13.61 -1.24 0.33
N LEU A 65 -12.78 -0.26 0.70
CA LEU A 65 -11.83 0.33 -0.25
C LEU A 65 -10.75 -0.67 -0.65
N ILE A 66 -10.28 -1.49 0.30
CA ILE A 66 -9.30 -2.54 0.00
C ILE A 66 -9.84 -3.51 -1.04
N GLN A 67 -11.07 -3.94 -0.89
CA GLN A 67 -11.71 -4.84 -1.85
C GLN A 67 -11.77 -4.22 -3.26
N ASP A 68 -12.14 -2.94 -3.34
CA ASP A 68 -12.18 -2.23 -4.60
C ASP A 68 -10.78 -2.11 -5.24
N ILE A 69 -9.78 -1.78 -4.43
CA ILE A 69 -8.39 -1.67 -4.91
C ILE A 69 -7.90 -3.01 -5.44
N LYS A 70 -8.11 -4.08 -4.70
CA LYS A 70 -7.59 -5.41 -5.04
C LYS A 70 -8.25 -6.01 -6.28
N LYS A 71 -9.40 -5.52 -6.68
CA LYS A 71 -10.03 -5.94 -7.95
C LYS A 71 -9.27 -5.45 -9.18
N VAL A 72 -8.58 -4.31 -9.07
CA VAL A 72 -7.95 -3.66 -10.21
C VAL A 72 -6.44 -3.51 -10.09
N SER A 73 -5.86 -3.78 -8.92
CA SER A 73 -4.44 -3.54 -8.68
C SER A 73 -3.87 -4.55 -7.68
N LYS A 74 -2.56 -4.81 -7.81
CA LYS A 74 -1.81 -5.63 -6.85
C LYS A 74 -0.98 -4.76 -5.90
N THR A 75 -1.28 -3.46 -5.81
CA THR A 75 -0.56 -2.55 -4.93
C THR A 75 -0.63 -3.03 -3.48
N PRO A 76 0.51 -3.12 -2.77
CA PRO A 76 0.50 -3.53 -1.37
C PRO A 76 -0.19 -2.49 -0.49
N ILE A 77 -0.92 -2.98 0.51
CA ILE A 77 -1.69 -2.14 1.41
C ILE A 77 -1.32 -2.45 2.85
N ILE A 78 -0.97 -1.42 3.62
CA ILE A 78 -0.82 -1.49 5.07
C ILE A 78 -2.05 -0.84 5.68
N MET A 79 -2.76 -1.58 6.53
CA MET A 79 -3.91 -1.04 7.23
C MET A 79 -3.51 -0.53 8.61
N LEU A 80 -3.93 0.69 8.94
CA LEU A 80 -3.78 1.24 10.29
C LEU A 80 -5.08 1.00 11.03
N THR A 81 -5.00 0.52 12.27
CA THR A 81 -6.18 0.26 13.07
C THR A 81 -5.97 0.75 14.51
N ALA A 82 -7.00 1.37 15.07
CA ALA A 82 -6.99 1.78 16.47
C ALA A 82 -7.19 0.58 17.41
N MET A 83 -7.61 -0.55 16.88
CA MET A 83 -7.92 -1.74 17.67
C MET A 83 -6.91 -2.83 17.43
N SER A 84 -6.38 -3.39 18.52
CA SER A 84 -5.42 -4.49 18.48
C SER A 84 -6.08 -5.86 18.68
N GLU A 85 -7.41 -5.92 18.55
CA GLU A 85 -8.14 -7.16 18.76
C GLU A 85 -7.91 -8.16 17.63
N ASN A 86 -7.86 -9.44 18.00
CA ASN A 86 -7.61 -10.51 17.04
C ASN A 86 -8.63 -10.56 15.90
N ASN A 87 -9.88 -10.17 16.18
CA ASN A 87 -10.93 -10.19 15.18
C ASN A 87 -10.65 -9.19 14.04
N ASP A 88 -10.15 -7.99 14.38
CA ASP A 88 -9.78 -7.00 13.38
C ASP A 88 -8.63 -7.50 12.51
N LYS A 89 -7.68 -8.20 13.11
CA LYS A 89 -6.55 -8.78 12.39
C LYS A 89 -7.00 -9.83 11.40
N ILE A 90 -7.88 -10.72 11.83
CA ILE A 90 -8.41 -11.80 11.00
C ILE A 90 -9.21 -11.20 9.84
N ASP A 91 -10.06 -10.22 10.11
CA ASP A 91 -10.87 -9.57 9.08
C ASP A 91 -9.97 -8.85 8.06
N GLY A 92 -8.94 -8.16 8.53
CA GLY A 92 -7.97 -7.50 7.65
C GLY A 92 -7.26 -8.48 6.73
N LEU A 93 -6.80 -9.60 7.28
CA LEU A 93 -6.12 -10.64 6.48
C LEU A 93 -7.05 -11.27 5.46
N LYS A 94 -8.33 -11.47 5.81
CA LYS A 94 -9.31 -12.04 4.89
C LYS A 94 -9.67 -11.10 3.76
N THR A 95 -9.49 -9.79 3.94
CA THR A 95 -9.88 -8.79 2.95
C THR A 95 -8.78 -8.41 1.99
N GLY A 96 -7.58 -8.97 2.15
CA GLY A 96 -6.49 -8.75 1.21
C GLY A 96 -5.52 -7.67 1.59
N THR A 97 -5.55 -7.18 2.85
CA THR A 97 -4.50 -6.30 3.33
C THR A 97 -3.20 -7.10 3.46
N ASP A 98 -2.09 -6.46 3.12
CA ASP A 98 -0.78 -7.13 3.12
C ASP A 98 -0.12 -7.08 4.49
N ASP A 99 -0.44 -6.07 5.27
CA ASP A 99 0.06 -5.90 6.63
C ASP A 99 -0.87 -4.95 7.35
N TYR A 100 -0.79 -4.92 8.67
CA TYR A 100 -1.52 -3.93 9.45
C TYR A 100 -0.71 -3.54 10.68
N LEU A 101 -1.01 -2.36 11.20
CA LEU A 101 -0.29 -1.76 12.30
C LEU A 101 -1.28 -1.10 13.24
N SER A 102 -1.20 -1.46 14.51
CA SER A 102 -2.11 -0.91 15.54
C SER A 102 -1.64 0.46 16.00
N LYS A 103 -2.58 1.39 16.11
CA LYS A 103 -2.32 2.69 16.72
C LYS A 103 -2.36 2.56 18.25
N PRO A 104 -1.50 3.23 19.01
CA PRO A 104 -0.42 4.11 18.55
C PRO A 104 0.80 3.32 18.09
N PHE A 105 1.55 3.87 17.14
CA PHE A 105 2.77 3.24 16.64
C PHE A 105 3.86 4.29 16.48
N GLU A 106 5.12 3.83 16.43
CA GLU A 106 6.23 4.70 16.10
C GLU A 106 6.37 4.82 14.59
N PRO A 107 6.66 6.02 14.04
CA PRO A 107 6.87 6.17 12.60
C PRO A 107 7.95 5.24 12.04
N GLU A 108 8.97 4.94 12.82
CA GLU A 108 10.02 4.01 12.42
C GLU A 108 9.48 2.60 12.19
N GLU A 109 8.52 2.15 13.02
CA GLU A 109 7.90 0.84 12.84
C GLU A 109 7.16 0.77 11.51
N LEU A 110 6.39 1.82 11.19
CA LEU A 110 5.72 1.90 9.90
C LEU A 110 6.72 1.88 8.75
N PHE A 111 7.81 2.64 8.86
CA PHE A 111 8.85 2.70 7.86
C PHE A 111 9.46 1.31 7.59
N LEU A 112 9.75 0.55 8.64
CA LEU A 112 10.30 -0.80 8.50
C LEU A 112 9.32 -1.73 7.77
N ARG A 113 8.03 -1.64 8.09
CA ARG A 113 7.00 -2.45 7.43
C ARG A 113 6.85 -2.07 5.95
N ILE A 114 6.90 -0.78 5.65
CA ILE A 114 6.88 -0.30 4.26
C ILE A 114 8.03 -0.90 3.47
N ASN A 115 9.24 -0.82 4.00
CA ASN A 115 10.41 -1.36 3.32
C ASN A 115 10.32 -2.87 3.10
N ASN A 116 9.81 -3.60 4.09
CA ASN A 116 9.65 -5.05 3.97
C ASN A 116 8.67 -5.40 2.85
N LEU A 117 7.54 -4.71 2.78
CA LEU A 117 6.55 -4.96 1.74
C LEU A 117 7.07 -4.58 0.36
N LEU A 118 7.74 -3.44 0.24
CA LEU A 118 8.29 -3.02 -1.05
C LEU A 118 9.34 -4.00 -1.56
N LYS A 119 10.19 -4.52 -0.68
CA LYS A 119 11.17 -5.54 -1.06
C LYS A 119 10.50 -6.83 -1.49
N LEU A 120 9.49 -7.26 -0.77
CA LEU A 120 8.76 -8.48 -1.08
C LEU A 120 8.10 -8.39 -2.46
N TYR A 121 7.42 -7.28 -2.74
CA TYR A 121 6.75 -7.06 -4.01
C TYR A 121 7.74 -6.88 -5.15
N GLU A 122 8.85 -6.21 -4.93
CA GLU A 122 9.90 -6.03 -5.92
C GLU A 122 10.50 -7.37 -6.30
N ASN A 123 10.79 -8.24 -5.33
CA ASN A 123 11.33 -9.57 -5.60
C ASN A 123 10.36 -10.43 -6.40
N VAL A 124 9.08 -10.40 -6.07
CA VAL A 124 8.05 -11.13 -6.81
C VAL A 124 7.96 -10.60 -8.24
N ASN A 125 7.89 -9.28 -8.41
CA ASN A 125 7.80 -8.66 -9.73
C ASN A 125 9.05 -8.95 -10.57
N ASN A 126 10.23 -8.93 -9.98
CA ASN A 126 11.46 -9.25 -10.68
C ASN A 126 11.48 -10.71 -11.14
N THR A 127 10.99 -11.62 -10.31
CA THR A 127 10.90 -13.03 -10.67
C THR A 127 9.92 -13.23 -11.83
N GLU A 128 8.76 -12.61 -11.78
CA GLU A 128 7.80 -12.66 -12.88
C GLU A 128 8.35 -12.06 -14.15
N LEU A 129 9.05 -10.94 -14.05
CA LEU A 129 9.65 -10.28 -15.20
C LEU A 129 10.71 -11.16 -15.86
N LEU A 130 11.58 -11.77 -15.08
CA LEU A 130 12.60 -12.68 -15.60
C LEU A 130 11.99 -13.89 -16.30
N PHE A 131 10.94 -14.44 -15.74
CA PHE A 131 10.22 -15.55 -16.34
C PHE A 131 9.61 -15.16 -17.69
N SER A 132 8.93 -14.01 -17.72
CA SER A 132 8.32 -13.49 -18.95
C SER A 132 9.37 -13.17 -20.02
N PHE A 133 10.49 -12.61 -19.62
CA PHE A 133 11.59 -12.30 -20.52
C PHE A 133 12.20 -13.59 -21.10
N GLY A 134 12.39 -14.61 -20.27
CA GLY A 134 12.88 -15.91 -20.72
C GLY A 134 11.95 -16.53 -21.74
N ASN A 135 10.66 -16.52 -21.51
CA ASN A 135 9.67 -17.02 -22.47
C ASN A 135 9.69 -16.25 -23.79
N PHE A 136 9.84 -14.94 -23.73
CA PHE A 136 9.93 -14.10 -24.92
C PHE A 136 11.13 -14.48 -25.76
N ILE A 137 12.30 -14.65 -25.16
CA ILE A 137 13.53 -15.05 -25.88
C ILE A 137 13.36 -16.41 -26.52
N TYR A 138 12.79 -17.37 -25.80
CA TYR A 138 12.55 -18.70 -26.30
C TYR A 138 11.64 -18.67 -27.54
N ASN A 139 10.52 -17.94 -27.45
CA ASN A 139 9.58 -17.84 -28.56
C ASN A 139 10.21 -17.16 -29.79
N THR A 140 11.03 -16.13 -29.54
CA THR A 140 11.73 -15.44 -30.63
C THR A 140 12.67 -16.39 -31.37
N LYS A 141 13.39 -17.25 -30.63
CA LYS A 141 14.29 -18.22 -31.22
C LYS A 141 13.55 -19.26 -32.06
N THR A 142 12.36 -19.68 -31.59
CA THR A 142 11.57 -20.65 -32.32
C THR A 142 10.90 -20.09 -33.56
N ASN A 143 10.63 -18.80 -33.57
CA ASN A 143 9.95 -18.12 -34.65
C ASN A 143 10.91 -17.54 -35.70
N LEU A 144 12.18 -17.57 -35.41
CA LEU A 144 13.20 -17.15 -36.36
C LEU A 144 13.60 -18.32 -37.25
#